data_5dbbebca0834803f321ffcedf8d18050
#
_entry.id   5dbbebca0834803f321ffcedf8d18050
#
_cell.length_a   1.000
_cell.length_b   1.000
_cell.length_c   1.000
_cell.angle_alpha   90.00
_cell.angle_beta   90.00
_cell.angle_gamma   90.00
#
_symmetry.space_group_name_H-M   'P 1'
#
loop_
_entity.id
_entity.type
_entity.pdbx_description
1 polymer ?
#
loop_
_entity_poly.entity_id
_entity_poly.type
_entity_poly.pdbx_seq_one_letter_code
_entity_poly.pdbx_strand_id
1 'polypeptide(L)'
;SNIPYSLNVIIGMPFETREMVLDSARMVHQSKGYDGLTIGMMQFYHGTELRKIAVENEFLPDDYVNSGETEQGGGYLDHWAIEMPKPYLQESDVHRLVKTFALYAYFDESRWDEVYQSETDETLYKKLMDEYQREFFSDIQQGGKDRILNKTCAKHEVTSTYEWEVLT
;
A
#
# COMPACT_ATOMS: atom_id res chain seq x y z
N SER A 1 22.67 12.29 -2.59
CA SER A 1 22.66 11.96 -1.17
C SER A 1 22.64 10.46 -1.02
N ASN A 2 23.51 9.89 -0.17
CA ASN A 2 23.58 8.45 0.08
C ASN A 2 22.81 8.06 1.35
N ILE A 3 21.77 8.81 1.68
CA ILE A 3 20.92 8.53 2.85
C ILE A 3 19.86 7.53 2.41
N PRO A 4 19.78 6.34 3.05
CA PRO A 4 18.70 5.40 2.81
C PRO A 4 17.35 6.04 3.21
N TYR A 5 16.30 5.79 2.41
CA TYR A 5 14.97 6.28 2.74
C TYR A 5 13.89 5.29 2.30
N SER A 6 12.77 5.33 2.99
CA SER A 6 11.57 4.54 2.64
C SER A 6 10.42 5.46 2.29
N LEU A 7 9.56 4.99 1.42
CA LEU A 7 8.30 5.63 1.09
C LEU A 7 7.14 4.94 1.81
N ASN A 8 6.22 5.73 2.34
CA ASN A 8 4.97 5.23 2.90
C ASN A 8 3.81 5.81 2.09
N VAL A 9 2.93 4.95 1.64
CA VAL A 9 1.72 5.31 0.90
C VAL A 9 0.50 4.84 1.68
N ILE A 10 -0.51 5.69 1.78
CA ILE A 10 -1.79 5.36 2.42
C ILE A 10 -2.88 5.47 1.37
N ILE A 11 -3.70 4.44 1.24
CA ILE A 11 -4.80 4.32 0.28
C ILE A 11 -6.13 4.26 1.04
N GLY A 12 -7.18 4.82 0.46
CA GLY A 12 -8.52 4.78 1.02
C GLY A 12 -8.93 6.07 1.72
N MET A 13 -8.42 7.21 1.29
CA MET A 13 -8.82 8.52 1.79
C MET A 13 -10.23 8.89 1.34
N PRO A 14 -10.95 9.75 2.10
CA PRO A 14 -12.21 10.34 1.62
C PRO A 14 -12.02 10.99 0.24
N PHE A 15 -12.96 10.73 -0.66
CA PHE A 15 -12.99 11.22 -2.05
C PHE A 15 -11.88 10.68 -2.96
N GLU A 16 -11.10 9.72 -2.51
CA GLU A 16 -10.04 9.14 -3.34
C GLU A 16 -10.64 8.30 -4.47
N THR A 17 -10.08 8.44 -5.65
CA THR A 17 -10.43 7.65 -6.82
C THR A 17 -9.28 6.71 -7.19
N ARG A 18 -9.58 5.68 -7.97
CA ARG A 18 -8.55 4.77 -8.48
C ARG A 18 -7.44 5.52 -9.23
N GLU A 19 -7.79 6.51 -10.04
CA GLU A 19 -6.80 7.28 -10.80
C GLU A 19 -5.84 8.05 -9.88
N MET A 20 -6.33 8.62 -8.78
CA MET A 20 -5.47 9.29 -7.80
C MET A 20 -4.46 8.33 -7.15
N VAL A 21 -4.87 7.09 -6.90
CA VAL A 21 -3.96 6.05 -6.40
C VAL A 21 -2.91 5.69 -7.46
N LEU A 22 -3.32 5.57 -8.72
CA LEU A 22 -2.40 5.31 -9.83
C LEU A 22 -1.44 6.47 -10.07
N ASP A 23 -1.88 7.72 -9.88
CA ASP A 23 -0.99 8.89 -9.91
C ASP A 23 0.07 8.82 -8.80
N SER A 24 -0.34 8.36 -7.61
CA SER A 24 0.60 8.09 -6.51
C SER A 24 1.62 6.99 -6.88
N ALA A 25 1.18 5.95 -7.59
CA ALA A 25 2.08 4.91 -8.09
C ALA A 25 3.08 5.47 -9.13
N ARG A 26 2.62 6.35 -10.05
CA ARG A 26 3.52 7.07 -10.99
C ARG A 26 4.57 7.88 -10.26
N MET A 27 4.16 8.60 -9.22
CA MET A 27 5.09 9.40 -8.41
C MET A 27 6.13 8.52 -7.71
N VAL A 28 5.72 7.38 -7.13
CA VAL A 28 6.64 6.42 -6.52
C VAL A 28 7.59 5.84 -7.57
N HIS A 29 7.09 5.46 -8.75
CA HIS A 29 7.91 4.96 -9.86
C HIS A 29 9.00 5.96 -10.27
N GLN A 30 8.68 7.26 -10.30
CA GLN A 30 9.62 8.32 -10.66
C GLN A 30 10.65 8.60 -9.55
N SER A 31 10.32 8.28 -8.30
CA SER A 31 11.15 8.63 -7.12
C SER A 31 12.43 7.84 -6.99
N LYS A 32 12.67 6.84 -7.75
CA LYS A 32 13.82 5.91 -7.83
C LYS A 32 14.85 5.97 -6.69
N GLY A 33 15.32 4.84 -6.23
CA GLY A 33 16.40 4.75 -5.24
C GLY A 33 15.93 4.77 -3.78
N TYR A 34 14.65 4.54 -3.51
CA TYR A 34 14.16 4.21 -2.17
C TYR A 34 14.53 2.76 -1.80
N ASP A 35 14.76 2.53 -0.51
CA ASP A 35 15.18 1.22 0.02
C ASP A 35 13.99 0.39 0.53
N GLY A 36 12.81 1.01 0.64
CA GLY A 36 11.59 0.35 1.08
C GLY A 36 10.34 1.12 0.67
N LEU A 37 9.26 0.36 0.47
CA LEU A 37 7.92 0.87 0.19
C LEU A 37 6.93 0.18 1.12
N THR A 38 6.21 0.98 1.91
CA THR A 38 5.12 0.49 2.77
C THR A 38 3.80 1.03 2.25
N ILE A 39 2.82 0.17 2.12
CA ILE A 39 1.47 0.53 1.71
C ILE A 39 0.51 0.20 2.85
N GLY A 40 -0.32 1.15 3.22
CA GLY A 40 -1.33 0.99 4.26
C GLY A 40 -2.70 1.43 3.82
N MET A 41 -3.74 0.95 4.50
CA MET A 41 -5.10 1.47 4.40
C MET A 41 -5.30 2.63 5.36
N MET A 42 -6.08 3.63 4.94
CA MET A 42 -6.47 4.75 5.81
C MET A 42 -7.27 4.26 7.00
N GLN A 43 -6.91 4.75 8.18
CA GLN A 43 -7.61 4.51 9.44
C GLN A 43 -8.17 5.82 10.01
N PHE A 44 -9.40 5.78 10.50
CA PHE A 44 -10.14 6.96 10.95
C PHE A 44 -10.14 7.06 12.48
N TYR A 45 -9.10 7.65 13.04
CA TYR A 45 -8.95 7.85 14.49
C TYR A 45 -9.78 9.00 15.02
N HIS A 46 -10.27 8.87 16.26
CA HIS A 46 -10.97 9.92 16.95
C HIS A 46 -10.15 11.22 17.01
N GLY A 47 -10.83 12.36 16.83
CA GLY A 47 -10.21 13.68 16.89
C GLY A 47 -9.44 14.10 15.64
N THR A 48 -9.37 13.26 14.59
CA THR A 48 -8.71 13.64 13.33
C THR A 48 -9.67 14.37 12.38
N GLU A 49 -9.13 15.32 11.61
CA GLU A 49 -9.92 16.04 10.60
C GLU A 49 -10.44 15.10 9.50
N LEU A 50 -9.67 14.07 9.12
CA LEU A 50 -10.12 13.09 8.13
C LEU A 50 -11.34 12.30 8.59
N ARG A 51 -11.41 11.93 9.89
CA ARG A 51 -12.61 11.32 10.45
C ARG A 51 -13.80 12.27 10.38
N LYS A 52 -13.60 13.53 10.76
CA LYS A 52 -14.65 14.54 10.71
C LYS A 52 -15.19 14.70 9.28
N ILE A 53 -14.32 14.80 8.28
CA ILE A 53 -14.71 14.85 6.87
C ILE A 53 -15.53 13.62 6.48
N ALA A 54 -15.12 12.42 6.88
CA ALA A 54 -15.82 11.18 6.56
C ALA A 54 -17.22 11.12 7.20
N VAL A 55 -17.37 11.57 8.45
CA VAL A 55 -18.66 11.63 9.15
C VAL A 55 -19.57 12.70 8.54
N GLU A 56 -19.06 13.91 8.32
CA GLU A 56 -19.84 15.03 7.74
C GLU A 56 -20.37 14.73 6.33
N ASN A 57 -19.70 13.82 5.59
CA ASN A 57 -20.14 13.38 4.28
C ASN A 57 -20.91 12.04 4.31
N GLU A 58 -21.27 11.58 5.48
CA GLU A 58 -22.01 10.33 5.68
C GLU A 58 -21.29 9.07 5.15
N PHE A 59 -19.96 9.14 5.01
CA PHE A 59 -19.13 7.99 4.58
C PHE A 59 -18.79 7.07 5.74
N LEU A 60 -18.80 7.59 6.98
CA LEU A 60 -18.47 6.88 8.20
C LEU A 60 -19.53 7.16 9.26
N PRO A 61 -20.05 6.15 9.95
CA PRO A 61 -20.95 6.36 11.09
C PRO A 61 -20.25 7.18 12.20
N ASP A 62 -20.99 8.06 12.86
CA ASP A 62 -20.44 8.89 13.94
C ASP A 62 -19.97 8.06 15.15
N ASP A 63 -20.64 6.95 15.42
CA ASP A 63 -20.33 6.01 16.50
C ASP A 63 -19.26 4.95 16.12
N TYR A 64 -18.66 5.05 14.93
CA TYR A 64 -17.60 4.14 14.52
C TYR A 64 -16.40 4.19 15.46
N VAL A 65 -15.95 3.03 15.91
CA VAL A 65 -14.74 2.87 16.73
C VAL A 65 -13.70 2.09 15.93
N ASN A 66 -12.54 2.70 15.76
CA ASN A 66 -11.42 2.04 15.06
C ASN A 66 -10.93 0.85 15.91
N SER A 67 -10.70 -0.29 15.27
CA SER A 67 -10.20 -1.49 15.95
C SER A 67 -8.86 -1.27 16.69
N GLY A 68 -8.03 -0.37 16.21
CA GLY A 68 -6.79 0.03 16.86
C GLY A 68 -6.98 0.88 18.12
N GLU A 69 -8.19 1.40 18.37
CA GLU A 69 -8.55 2.17 19.57
C GLU A 69 -9.20 1.29 20.65
N THR A 70 -9.42 0.01 20.38
CA THR A 70 -9.96 -0.93 21.35
C THR A 70 -8.86 -1.59 22.16
N GLU A 71 -9.10 -1.86 23.46
CA GLU A 71 -8.14 -2.53 24.36
C GLU A 71 -7.72 -3.92 23.89
N GLN A 72 -8.44 -4.51 22.94
CA GLN A 72 -8.19 -5.86 22.42
C GLN A 72 -7.21 -5.89 21.23
N GLY A 73 -6.72 -4.73 20.79
CA GLY A 73 -5.64 -4.62 19.82
C GLY A 73 -5.91 -5.36 18.51
N GLY A 74 -7.00 -5.05 17.83
CA GLY A 74 -7.25 -5.56 16.48
C GLY A 74 -6.16 -5.11 15.52
N GLY A 75 -5.77 -6.00 14.61
CA GLY A 75 -4.75 -5.71 13.61
C GLY A 75 -5.10 -4.50 12.76
N TYR A 76 -4.11 -3.73 12.39
CA TYR A 76 -4.22 -2.45 11.67
C TYR A 76 -4.90 -2.53 10.29
N LEU A 77 -5.45 -3.70 9.91
CA LEU A 77 -5.76 -3.96 8.52
C LEU A 77 -7.06 -4.69 8.26
N ASP A 78 -7.83 -4.97 9.31
CA ASP A 78 -8.95 -5.89 9.17
C ASP A 78 -10.15 -5.28 8.46
N HIS A 79 -10.25 -3.95 8.38
CA HIS A 79 -11.43 -3.34 7.80
C HIS A 79 -11.20 -1.91 7.30
N TRP A 80 -11.55 -1.65 6.05
CA TRP A 80 -11.71 -0.29 5.54
C TRP A 80 -13.12 0.19 5.87
N ALA A 81 -13.22 1.26 6.62
CA ALA A 81 -14.42 1.60 7.37
C ALA A 81 -15.40 2.52 6.64
N ILE A 82 -15.01 3.15 5.53
CA ILE A 82 -15.87 4.14 4.87
C ILE A 82 -16.58 3.58 3.64
N GLU A 83 -17.82 4.04 3.43
CA GLU A 83 -18.60 3.78 2.24
C GLU A 83 -18.76 5.08 1.44
N MET A 84 -18.23 5.12 0.25
CA MET A 84 -18.31 6.28 -0.63
C MET A 84 -19.13 5.97 -1.89
N PRO A 85 -19.86 6.96 -2.44
CA PRO A 85 -20.53 6.77 -3.73
C PRO A 85 -19.49 6.69 -4.86
N LYS A 86 -19.84 6.03 -5.97
CA LYS A 86 -19.03 6.12 -7.19
C LYS A 86 -18.94 7.59 -7.66
N PRO A 87 -17.80 8.05 -8.19
CA PRO A 87 -16.68 7.28 -8.70
C PRO A 87 -15.55 7.00 -7.70
N TYR A 88 -15.75 7.27 -6.41
CA TYR A 88 -14.74 7.04 -5.38
C TYR A 88 -14.52 5.56 -5.13
N LEU A 89 -13.39 5.25 -4.48
CA LEU A 89 -12.99 3.87 -4.17
C LEU A 89 -14.08 3.15 -3.36
N GLN A 90 -14.26 1.89 -3.69
CA GLN A 90 -15.05 0.95 -2.90
C GLN A 90 -14.11 0.06 -2.08
N GLU A 91 -14.60 -0.57 -1.03
CA GLU A 91 -13.81 -1.45 -0.16
C GLU A 91 -12.98 -2.48 -0.96
N SER A 92 -13.63 -3.15 -1.92
CA SER A 92 -12.94 -4.12 -2.78
C SER A 92 -11.82 -3.51 -3.63
N ASP A 93 -11.95 -2.24 -4.02
CA ASP A 93 -10.91 -1.54 -4.79
C ASP A 93 -9.73 -1.20 -3.88
N VAL A 94 -9.99 -0.75 -2.65
CA VAL A 94 -8.94 -0.44 -1.67
C VAL A 94 -8.10 -1.68 -1.37
N HIS A 95 -8.74 -2.81 -1.07
CA HIS A 95 -8.03 -4.07 -0.80
C HIS A 95 -7.16 -4.52 -1.98
N ARG A 96 -7.70 -4.45 -3.21
CA ARG A 96 -6.96 -4.81 -4.43
C ARG A 96 -5.78 -3.87 -4.66
N LEU A 97 -6.00 -2.57 -4.55
CA LEU A 97 -4.96 -1.57 -4.76
C LEU A 97 -3.86 -1.65 -3.69
N VAL A 98 -4.20 -1.82 -2.42
CA VAL A 98 -3.20 -2.05 -1.36
C VAL A 98 -2.33 -3.27 -1.67
N LYS A 99 -2.94 -4.36 -2.13
CA LYS A 99 -2.25 -5.59 -2.52
C LYS A 99 -1.32 -5.39 -3.72
N THR A 100 -1.74 -4.63 -4.73
CA THR A 100 -1.04 -4.53 -6.03
C THR A 100 -0.29 -3.23 -6.24
N PHE A 101 -0.37 -2.26 -5.32
CA PHE A 101 0.27 -0.95 -5.48
C PHE A 101 1.76 -1.03 -5.77
N ALA A 102 2.48 -1.92 -5.09
CA ALA A 102 3.92 -2.09 -5.31
C ALA A 102 4.24 -2.50 -6.76
N LEU A 103 3.37 -3.30 -7.38
CA LEU A 103 3.51 -3.71 -8.77
C LEU A 103 3.25 -2.53 -9.72
N TYR A 104 2.20 -1.71 -9.47
CA TYR A 104 1.95 -0.49 -10.23
C TYR A 104 3.10 0.51 -10.12
N ALA A 105 3.67 0.65 -8.91
CA ALA A 105 4.79 1.55 -8.68
C ALA A 105 6.11 1.06 -9.28
N TYR A 106 6.27 -0.24 -9.46
CA TYR A 106 7.51 -0.84 -9.97
C TYR A 106 7.52 -0.98 -11.49
N PHE A 107 6.47 -1.57 -12.07
CA PHE A 107 6.40 -1.82 -13.51
C PHE A 107 6.04 -0.56 -14.30
N ASP A 108 6.57 -0.48 -15.53
CA ASP A 108 6.16 0.55 -16.48
C ASP A 108 4.65 0.50 -16.77
N GLU A 109 4.06 1.64 -17.08
CA GLU A 109 2.63 1.74 -17.39
C GLU A 109 2.16 0.82 -18.52
N SER A 110 3.06 0.46 -19.44
CA SER A 110 2.78 -0.52 -20.51
C SER A 110 2.42 -1.92 -19.99
N ARG A 111 2.74 -2.21 -18.72
CA ARG A 111 2.40 -3.47 -18.04
C ARG A 111 1.23 -3.35 -17.06
N TRP A 112 0.66 -2.19 -16.91
CA TRP A 112 -0.41 -1.97 -15.94
C TRP A 112 -1.68 -2.78 -16.23
N ASP A 113 -1.96 -3.11 -17.49
CA ASP A 113 -3.06 -4.05 -17.81
C ASP A 113 -2.81 -5.44 -17.22
N GLU A 114 -1.55 -5.91 -17.22
CA GLU A 114 -1.17 -7.17 -16.58
C GLU A 114 -1.31 -7.09 -15.05
N VAL A 115 -0.89 -5.97 -14.46
CA VAL A 115 -1.07 -5.72 -13.03
C VAL A 115 -2.56 -5.65 -12.67
N TYR A 116 -3.37 -4.99 -13.47
CA TYR A 116 -4.83 -4.92 -13.27
C TYR A 116 -5.47 -6.31 -13.25
N GLN A 117 -5.10 -7.17 -14.19
CA GLN A 117 -5.58 -8.55 -14.21
C GLN A 117 -5.17 -9.32 -12.96
N SER A 118 -3.99 -9.06 -12.42
CA SER A 118 -3.49 -9.69 -11.21
C SER A 118 -4.24 -9.32 -9.93
N GLU A 119 -5.05 -8.26 -9.95
CA GLU A 119 -5.89 -7.90 -8.81
C GLU A 119 -6.90 -8.98 -8.43
N THR A 120 -7.32 -9.78 -9.43
CA THR A 120 -8.29 -10.87 -9.27
C THR A 120 -7.74 -12.24 -9.64
N ASP A 121 -6.57 -12.32 -10.24
CA ASP A 121 -5.86 -13.55 -10.58
C ASP A 121 -4.66 -13.76 -9.64
N GLU A 122 -4.83 -14.63 -8.66
CA GLU A 122 -3.82 -14.91 -7.64
C GLU A 122 -2.56 -15.56 -8.23
N THR A 123 -2.69 -16.34 -9.30
CA THR A 123 -1.55 -16.97 -9.97
C THR A 123 -0.70 -15.93 -10.67
N LEU A 124 -1.35 -15.01 -11.39
CA LEU A 124 -0.68 -13.90 -12.05
C LEU A 124 -0.06 -12.95 -11.02
N TYR A 125 -0.77 -12.67 -9.92
CA TYR A 125 -0.23 -11.85 -8.84
C TYR A 125 1.07 -12.42 -8.27
N LYS A 126 1.10 -13.71 -7.92
CA LYS A 126 2.31 -14.37 -7.41
C LYS A 126 3.47 -14.29 -8.41
N LYS A 127 3.20 -14.53 -9.68
CA LYS A 127 4.21 -14.42 -10.74
C LYS A 127 4.82 -13.00 -10.79
N LEU A 128 3.98 -11.96 -10.79
CA LEU A 128 4.44 -10.57 -10.84
C LEU A 128 5.17 -10.16 -9.56
N MET A 129 4.72 -10.62 -8.40
CA MET A 129 5.40 -10.37 -7.12
C MET A 129 6.77 -11.04 -7.07
N ASP A 130 6.91 -12.27 -7.56
CA ASP A 130 8.20 -12.96 -7.64
C ASP A 130 9.17 -12.20 -8.56
N GLU A 131 8.69 -11.68 -9.69
CA GLU A 131 9.46 -10.84 -10.60
C GLU A 131 9.91 -9.55 -9.92
N TYR A 132 8.95 -8.81 -9.33
CA TYR A 132 9.20 -7.59 -8.58
C TYR A 132 10.24 -7.78 -7.48
N GLN A 133 10.06 -8.78 -6.62
CA GLN A 133 10.96 -9.02 -5.50
C GLN A 133 12.37 -9.34 -5.97
N ARG A 134 12.52 -10.21 -6.95
CA ARG A 134 13.82 -10.59 -7.49
C ARG A 134 14.57 -9.38 -8.06
N GLU A 135 13.90 -8.55 -8.83
CA GLU A 135 14.52 -7.39 -9.48
C GLU A 135 14.77 -6.25 -8.50
N PHE A 136 13.79 -5.92 -7.67
CA PHE A 136 13.91 -4.87 -6.66
C PHE A 136 15.06 -5.14 -5.69
N PHE A 137 15.20 -6.38 -5.18
CA PHE A 137 16.32 -6.72 -4.31
C PHE A 137 17.65 -6.79 -5.05
N SER A 138 17.66 -7.17 -6.31
CA SER A 138 18.87 -7.09 -7.13
C SER A 138 19.35 -5.65 -7.29
N ASP A 139 18.44 -4.73 -7.57
CA ASP A 139 18.74 -3.30 -7.71
C ASP A 139 19.21 -2.67 -6.40
N ILE A 140 18.61 -2.99 -5.27
CA ILE A 140 19.08 -2.57 -3.96
C ILE A 140 20.47 -3.13 -3.68
N GLN A 141 20.75 -4.38 -3.98
CA GLN A 141 22.07 -4.97 -3.76
C GLN A 141 23.14 -4.36 -4.66
N GLN A 142 22.82 -4.03 -5.90
CA GLN A 142 23.74 -3.35 -6.81
C GLN A 142 23.97 -1.90 -6.40
N GLY A 143 22.92 -1.15 -6.13
CA GLY A 143 23.02 0.21 -5.59
C GLY A 143 23.66 0.24 -4.20
N GLY A 144 23.47 -0.80 -3.40
CA GLY A 144 24.09 -0.97 -2.09
C GLY A 144 25.57 -1.29 -2.13
N LYS A 145 26.11 -1.87 -3.19
CA LYS A 145 27.56 -2.00 -3.39
C LYS A 145 28.23 -0.65 -3.63
N ASP A 146 27.54 0.25 -4.28
CA ASP A 146 28.02 1.62 -4.49
C ASP A 146 27.70 2.55 -3.30
N ARG A 147 26.67 2.19 -2.51
CA ARG A 147 26.27 2.97 -1.31
C ARG A 147 27.01 2.60 -0.05
N ILE A 148 27.89 1.54 -0.14
CA ILE A 148 28.61 0.98 0.88
C ILE A 148 28.71 1.46 2.14
N LEU A 149 28.86 0.50 2.83
CA LEU A 149 29.78 0.34 3.93
C LEU A 149 29.29 0.84 5.27
N ASN A 150 28.01 0.89 5.48
CA ASN A 150 27.63 0.73 6.85
C ASN A 150 26.97 -0.63 7.03
N LYS A 151 27.76 -1.55 7.57
CA LYS A 151 27.43 -2.92 8.00
C LYS A 151 26.24 -3.02 8.96
N THR A 152 25.38 -2.02 9.02
CA THR A 152 24.24 -1.90 9.93
C THR A 152 22.90 -1.79 9.24
N CYS A 153 22.83 -1.87 7.92
CA CYS A 153 21.54 -2.17 7.32
C CYS A 153 21.26 -3.66 7.55
N ALA A 154 20.75 -3.94 8.74
CA ALA A 154 20.06 -5.16 9.02
C ALA A 154 19.09 -5.45 7.88
N LYS A 155 19.03 -6.71 7.48
CA LYS A 155 18.00 -7.29 6.65
C LYS A 155 16.65 -6.68 7.00
N HIS A 156 16.27 -5.63 6.30
CA HIS A 156 14.88 -5.29 6.20
C HIS A 156 14.31 -6.30 5.20
N GLU A 157 13.90 -7.43 5.73
CA GLU A 157 12.85 -8.18 5.12
C GLU A 157 11.76 -7.16 4.78
N VAL A 158 11.36 -7.10 3.51
CA VAL A 158 10.05 -6.59 3.18
C VAL A 158 9.12 -7.60 3.79
N THR A 159 8.88 -7.43 5.04
CA THR A 159 7.72 -8.02 5.67
C THR A 159 6.55 -7.25 5.06
N SER A 160 6.07 -7.75 3.92
CA SER A 160 4.62 -7.76 3.75
C SER A 160 4.12 -8.41 5.02
N THR A 161 3.76 -7.59 5.99
CA THR A 161 3.19 -8.06 7.26
C THR A 161 1.80 -8.63 7.05
N TYR A 162 1.49 -9.03 5.83
CA TYR A 162 0.26 -9.65 5.41
C TYR A 162 0.50 -11.10 5.08
N GLU A 163 0.80 -11.90 6.10
CA GLU A 163 0.48 -13.30 6.04
C GLU A 163 -1.04 -13.41 6.14
N TRP A 164 -1.69 -13.55 4.97
CA TRP A 164 -3.06 -14.01 4.94
C TRP A 164 -3.06 -15.47 5.38
N GLU A 165 -3.37 -15.72 6.64
CA GLU A 165 -3.87 -17.04 7.02
C GLU A 165 -5.17 -17.25 6.26
N VAL A 166 -5.07 -18.09 5.24
CA VAL A 166 -6.25 -18.64 4.57
C VAL A 166 -6.95 -19.49 5.61
N LEU A 167 -7.97 -18.93 6.24
CA LEU A 167 -8.91 -19.72 7.02
C LEU A 167 -9.61 -20.68 6.08
N THR A 168 -9.21 -21.95 6.14
CA THR A 168 -9.93 -23.10 5.61
C THR A 168 -11.18 -23.37 6.43
#